data_7aae85666773a0cf0c04f1ada1335e35
#
_entry.id   7aae85666773a0cf0c04f1ada1335e35
#
_cell.length_a   1.000
_cell.length_b   1.000
_cell.length_c   1.000
_cell.angle_alpha   90.00
_cell.angle_beta   90.00
_cell.angle_gamma   90.00
#
_symmetry.space_group_name_H-M   'P 1'
#
loop_
_entity.id
_entity.type
_entity.pdbx_description
1 polymer ?
#
loop_
_entity_poly.entity_id
_entity_poly.type
_entity_poly.pdbx_seq_one_letter_code
_entity_poly.pdbx_strand_id
1 'polypeptide(L)'
;MCIRDRFAAPAELMRDYEGWKTEDFEVFKKWIDKTFYPICDDFLDNHFNSSAISGWMSWDLPAMLTILSIGVLNDDDAKIKQALEFFYHGKGMGCIEWSVKGMHEDPAGKVKGRHLAQSQEMGRDQGHATLNVGLHAYFCRTAYNMGIDLFAYNDNIILDLCEYTAKYNLTSAEDVEMPFEPYYHPKYGWHEKVSADGKGRARPGWELLYNHYAKVKGMNAPYSQAFAEKERPEGYGERGTAEAGDLGFGTLLYLSLIHI
;
A
#
# COMPACT_ATOMS: atom_id res chain seq x y z
N MET A 1 8.86 -8.92 7.59
CA MET A 1 7.96 -9.28 6.50
C MET A 1 8.13 -8.38 5.27
N CYS A 2 8.54 -7.14 5.42
CA CYS A 2 8.66 -6.15 4.33
C CYS A 2 9.86 -6.27 3.38
N ILE A 3 10.74 -7.26 3.54
CA ILE A 3 11.94 -7.40 2.68
C ILE A 3 11.64 -8.16 1.37
N ARG A 4 10.62 -9.00 1.37
CA ARG A 4 10.35 -9.96 0.28
C ARG A 4 9.91 -9.27 -1.03
N ASP A 5 9.05 -8.28 -0.91
CA ASP A 5 8.53 -7.47 -2.03
C ASP A 5 9.60 -6.55 -2.64
N ARG A 6 10.69 -6.30 -1.92
CA ARG A 6 11.74 -5.34 -2.30
C ARG A 6 12.84 -5.91 -3.18
N PHE A 7 12.91 -7.23 -3.35
CA PHE A 7 13.95 -7.85 -4.20
C PHE A 7 13.54 -7.93 -5.68
N ALA A 8 12.27 -8.26 -5.96
CA ALA A 8 11.82 -8.46 -7.33
C ALA A 8 11.75 -7.16 -8.13
N ALA A 9 11.20 -6.08 -7.55
CA ALA A 9 11.07 -4.81 -8.25
C ALA A 9 12.40 -4.16 -8.62
N PRO A 10 13.43 -4.07 -7.75
CA PRO A 10 14.77 -3.62 -8.16
C PRO A 10 15.43 -4.52 -9.19
N ALA A 11 15.22 -5.83 -9.11
CA ALA A 11 15.75 -6.75 -10.11
C ALA A 11 15.12 -6.51 -11.49
N GLU A 12 13.82 -6.22 -11.53
CA GLU A 12 13.13 -5.85 -12.75
C GLU A 12 13.67 -4.55 -13.37
N LEU A 13 13.95 -3.54 -12.55
CA LEU A 13 14.58 -2.30 -12.99
C LEU A 13 15.99 -2.52 -13.56
N MET A 14 16.65 -3.59 -13.15
CA MET A 14 18.00 -3.96 -13.60
C MET A 14 17.99 -5.01 -14.71
N ARG A 15 16.83 -5.41 -15.23
CA ARG A 15 16.68 -6.48 -16.22
C ARG A 15 17.64 -6.32 -17.42
N ASP A 16 17.76 -5.10 -17.93
CA ASP A 16 18.55 -4.79 -19.12
C ASP A 16 19.94 -4.19 -18.78
N TYR A 17 20.37 -4.31 -17.52
CA TYR A 17 21.68 -3.80 -17.13
C TYR A 17 22.80 -4.69 -17.65
N GLU A 18 23.63 -4.18 -18.55
CA GLU A 18 24.71 -4.93 -19.21
C GLU A 18 25.74 -5.58 -18.24
N GLY A 19 25.90 -5.03 -17.03
CA GLY A 19 26.78 -5.59 -16.00
C GLY A 19 26.20 -6.82 -15.28
N TRP A 20 24.92 -7.12 -15.49
CA TRP A 20 24.31 -8.33 -14.91
C TRP A 20 24.30 -9.46 -15.94
N LYS A 21 25.12 -10.48 -15.68
CA LYS A 21 25.17 -11.62 -16.60
C LYS A 21 23.82 -12.33 -16.65
N THR A 22 23.40 -12.71 -17.83
CA THR A 22 22.11 -13.37 -18.05
C THR A 22 21.95 -14.61 -17.17
N GLU A 23 23.01 -15.42 -17.04
CA GLU A 23 22.99 -16.63 -16.22
C GLU A 23 22.75 -16.32 -14.74
N ASP A 24 23.38 -15.27 -14.21
CA ASP A 24 23.21 -14.83 -12.82
C ASP A 24 21.81 -14.26 -12.58
N PHE A 25 21.26 -13.53 -13.53
CA PHE A 25 19.91 -13.03 -13.49
C PHE A 25 18.87 -14.16 -13.48
N GLU A 26 19.01 -15.17 -14.32
CA GLU A 26 18.15 -16.36 -14.33
C GLU A 26 18.26 -17.19 -13.05
N VAL A 27 19.44 -17.29 -12.44
CA VAL A 27 19.62 -17.91 -11.12
C VAL A 27 18.88 -17.12 -10.05
N PHE A 28 18.99 -15.79 -10.08
CA PHE A 28 18.27 -14.89 -9.14
C PHE A 28 16.76 -15.03 -9.27
N LYS A 29 16.20 -15.02 -10.48
CA LYS A 29 14.77 -15.20 -10.74
C LYS A 29 14.26 -16.51 -10.12
N LYS A 30 14.97 -17.60 -10.35
CA LYS A 30 14.64 -18.94 -9.78
C LYS A 30 14.76 -18.96 -8.26
N TRP A 31 15.78 -18.29 -7.70
CA TRP A 31 15.96 -18.23 -6.26
C TRP A 31 14.83 -17.48 -5.58
N ILE A 32 14.46 -16.30 -6.09
CA ILE A 32 13.39 -15.48 -5.49
C ILE A 32 12.03 -16.19 -5.57
N ASP A 33 11.75 -16.84 -6.71
CA ASP A 33 10.53 -17.62 -6.92
C ASP A 33 10.44 -18.80 -5.94
N LYS A 34 11.49 -19.62 -5.83
CA LYS A 34 11.50 -20.79 -4.95
C LYS A 34 11.51 -20.43 -3.46
N THR A 35 12.03 -19.25 -3.10
CA THR A 35 12.21 -18.86 -1.70
C THR A 35 11.01 -18.12 -1.15
N PHE A 36 10.46 -17.16 -1.91
CA PHE A 36 9.46 -16.25 -1.38
C PHE A 36 8.05 -16.56 -1.84
N TYR A 37 7.85 -17.00 -3.08
CA TYR A 37 6.52 -17.29 -3.59
C TYR A 37 5.79 -18.33 -2.74
N PRO A 38 6.34 -19.51 -2.41
CA PRO A 38 5.59 -20.50 -1.64
C PRO A 38 5.18 -20.04 -0.24
N ILE A 39 5.99 -19.16 0.36
CA ILE A 39 5.68 -18.61 1.69
C ILE A 39 4.51 -17.61 1.61
N CYS A 40 4.49 -16.78 0.55
CA CYS A 40 3.41 -15.82 0.36
C CYS A 40 2.12 -16.49 -0.09
N ASP A 41 2.20 -17.50 -0.93
CA ASP A 41 1.11 -18.31 -1.41
C ASP A 41 0.43 -19.05 -0.24
N ASP A 42 1.19 -19.83 0.52
CA ASP A 42 0.71 -20.51 1.73
C ASP A 42 0.11 -19.53 2.75
N PHE A 43 0.73 -18.35 2.90
CA PHE A 43 0.21 -17.34 3.82
C PHE A 43 -1.17 -16.80 3.37
N LEU A 44 -1.35 -16.49 2.10
CA LEU A 44 -2.65 -15.97 1.60
C LEU A 44 -3.74 -17.04 1.65
N ASP A 45 -3.38 -18.31 1.49
CA ASP A 45 -4.32 -19.43 1.60
C ASP A 45 -4.69 -19.75 3.05
N ASN A 46 -3.73 -19.80 3.94
CA ASN A 46 -3.87 -20.38 5.28
C ASN A 46 -3.77 -19.38 6.43
N HIS A 47 -3.26 -18.15 6.22
CA HIS A 47 -3.12 -17.10 7.23
C HIS A 47 -2.52 -17.63 8.56
N PHE A 48 -1.43 -18.42 8.48
CA PHE A 48 -0.82 -19.12 9.61
C PHE A 48 -1.79 -20.07 10.36
N ASN A 49 -2.63 -20.79 9.63
CA ASN A 49 -3.69 -21.66 10.15
C ASN A 49 -4.72 -20.89 11.03
N SER A 50 -4.93 -19.61 10.75
CA SER A 50 -5.95 -18.80 11.40
C SER A 50 -7.06 -18.43 10.40
N SER A 51 -8.12 -17.83 10.93
CA SER A 51 -9.16 -17.29 10.06
C SER A 51 -8.64 -16.07 9.29
N ALA A 52 -8.94 -15.97 8.01
CA ALA A 52 -8.59 -14.82 7.16
C ALA A 52 -9.08 -13.48 7.74
N ILE A 53 -10.22 -13.48 8.43
CA ILE A 53 -10.74 -12.28 9.12
C ILE A 53 -9.95 -11.89 10.38
N SER A 54 -9.07 -12.76 10.87
CA SER A 54 -8.14 -12.46 11.96
C SER A 54 -6.81 -11.89 11.47
N GLY A 55 -6.64 -11.74 10.16
CA GLY A 55 -5.50 -11.09 9.54
C GLY A 55 -5.59 -9.57 9.61
N TRP A 56 -4.51 -8.94 9.21
CA TRP A 56 -4.39 -7.51 9.04
C TRP A 56 -4.04 -7.17 7.59
N MET A 57 -4.55 -6.04 7.09
CA MET A 57 -4.24 -5.55 5.75
C MET A 57 -2.72 -5.48 5.51
N SER A 58 -1.97 -5.01 6.50
CA SER A 58 -0.51 -4.91 6.48
C SER A 58 0.22 -6.26 6.43
N TRP A 59 -0.48 -7.38 6.52
CA TRP A 59 0.07 -8.72 6.35
C TRP A 59 -0.21 -9.29 4.96
N ASP A 60 -1.44 -9.10 4.46
CA ASP A 60 -1.86 -9.62 3.15
C ASP A 60 -1.20 -8.81 2.01
N LEU A 61 -1.22 -7.47 2.09
CA LEU A 61 -0.67 -6.62 1.04
C LEU A 61 0.80 -6.89 0.69
N PRO A 62 1.74 -7.09 1.66
CA PRO A 62 3.11 -7.45 1.31
C PRO A 62 3.22 -8.82 0.62
N ALA A 63 2.36 -9.78 1.00
CA ALA A 63 2.35 -11.09 0.34
C ALA A 63 1.85 -10.98 -1.09
N MET A 64 0.75 -10.25 -1.30
CA MET A 64 0.20 -9.96 -2.64
C MET A 64 1.22 -9.21 -3.52
N LEU A 65 1.83 -8.17 -2.99
CA LEU A 65 2.85 -7.37 -3.70
C LEU A 65 4.06 -8.23 -4.07
N THR A 66 4.48 -9.14 -3.18
CA THR A 66 5.56 -10.09 -3.46
C THR A 66 5.21 -11.03 -4.60
N ILE A 67 4.01 -11.62 -4.59
CA ILE A 67 3.54 -12.52 -5.66
C ILE A 67 3.45 -11.77 -6.99
N LEU A 68 2.86 -10.57 -6.99
CA LEU A 68 2.77 -9.73 -8.18
C LEU A 68 4.15 -9.39 -8.75
N SER A 69 5.08 -8.95 -7.90
CA SER A 69 6.43 -8.56 -8.32
C SER A 69 7.24 -9.75 -8.84
N ILE A 70 7.09 -10.94 -8.24
CA ILE A 70 7.72 -12.18 -8.74
C ILE A 70 7.08 -12.57 -10.08
N GLY A 71 5.77 -12.44 -10.21
CA GLY A 71 5.06 -12.69 -11.48
C GLY A 71 5.61 -11.82 -12.61
N VAL A 72 5.76 -10.51 -12.37
CA VAL A 72 6.34 -9.57 -13.35
C VAL A 72 7.78 -9.94 -13.68
N LEU A 73 8.63 -10.14 -12.67
CA LEU A 73 10.05 -10.46 -12.87
C LEU A 73 10.27 -11.76 -13.67
N ASN A 74 9.40 -12.76 -13.49
CA ASN A 74 9.50 -14.06 -14.13
C ASN A 74 8.64 -14.19 -15.40
N ASP A 75 7.93 -13.15 -15.80
CA ASP A 75 6.98 -13.18 -16.93
C ASP A 75 5.91 -14.29 -16.71
N ASP A 76 5.42 -14.43 -15.46
CA ASP A 76 4.50 -15.48 -15.01
C ASP A 76 3.07 -14.92 -14.82
N ASP A 77 2.26 -15.03 -15.86
CA ASP A 77 0.87 -14.55 -15.88
C ASP A 77 0.00 -15.21 -14.80
N ALA A 78 0.32 -16.44 -14.38
CA ALA A 78 -0.48 -17.12 -13.36
C ALA A 78 -0.31 -16.45 -11.99
N LYS A 79 0.90 -16.06 -11.61
CA LYS A 79 1.18 -15.32 -10.38
C LYS A 79 0.63 -13.90 -10.42
N ILE A 80 0.76 -13.22 -11.57
CA ILE A 80 0.16 -11.91 -11.79
C ILE A 80 -1.35 -11.99 -11.56
N LYS A 81 -2.00 -12.93 -12.22
CA LYS A 81 -3.44 -13.16 -12.07
C LYS A 81 -3.83 -13.49 -10.63
N GLN A 82 -3.08 -14.36 -9.96
CA GLN A 82 -3.32 -14.74 -8.56
C GLN A 82 -3.33 -13.52 -7.64
N ALA A 83 -2.34 -12.64 -7.74
CA ALA A 83 -2.25 -11.44 -6.92
C ALA A 83 -3.40 -10.45 -7.20
N LEU A 84 -3.79 -10.27 -8.46
CA LEU A 84 -4.90 -9.42 -8.87
C LEU A 84 -6.25 -10.00 -8.40
N GLU A 85 -6.46 -11.29 -8.57
CA GLU A 85 -7.68 -11.97 -8.09
C GLU A 85 -7.82 -11.87 -6.57
N PHE A 86 -6.71 -11.95 -5.82
CA PHE A 86 -6.75 -11.75 -4.38
C PHE A 86 -7.13 -10.31 -4.00
N PHE A 87 -6.64 -9.31 -4.73
CA PHE A 87 -7.04 -7.92 -4.53
C PHE A 87 -8.55 -7.72 -4.71
N TYR A 88 -9.14 -8.34 -5.75
CA TYR A 88 -10.56 -8.20 -6.05
C TYR A 88 -11.46 -9.08 -5.17
N HIS A 89 -11.07 -10.33 -4.92
CA HIS A 89 -11.97 -11.38 -4.43
C HIS A 89 -11.34 -12.28 -3.35
N GLY A 90 -10.13 -11.96 -2.88
CA GLY A 90 -9.43 -12.77 -1.90
C GLY A 90 -10.16 -12.87 -0.57
N LYS A 91 -9.92 -13.96 0.13
CA LYS A 91 -10.45 -14.17 1.49
C LYS A 91 -9.45 -13.62 2.50
N GLY A 92 -9.48 -12.33 2.75
CA GLY A 92 -8.56 -11.69 3.69
C GLY A 92 -8.58 -10.17 3.59
N MET A 93 -7.80 -9.52 4.43
CA MET A 93 -7.77 -8.07 4.55
C MET A 93 -6.96 -7.38 3.45
N GLY A 94 -6.30 -8.14 2.57
CA GLY A 94 -5.72 -7.62 1.33
C GLY A 94 -6.75 -7.38 0.24
N CYS A 95 -7.91 -8.05 0.31
CA CYS A 95 -9.06 -7.75 -0.52
C CYS A 95 -9.67 -6.41 -0.10
N ILE A 96 -9.85 -5.50 -1.05
CA ILE A 96 -10.28 -4.13 -0.75
C ILE A 96 -11.65 -4.08 -0.09
N GLU A 97 -12.57 -4.95 -0.48
CA GLU A 97 -13.91 -5.02 0.10
C GLU A 97 -13.91 -5.47 1.57
N TRP A 98 -12.93 -6.27 1.98
CA TRP A 98 -12.81 -6.73 3.36
C TRP A 98 -12.07 -5.72 4.24
N SER A 99 -11.18 -4.96 3.66
CA SER A 99 -10.33 -4.02 4.40
C SER A 99 -11.00 -2.68 4.70
N VAL A 100 -11.98 -2.28 3.91
CA VAL A 100 -12.78 -1.07 4.15
C VAL A 100 -13.86 -1.38 5.19
N LYS A 101 -13.87 -0.60 6.29
CA LYS A 101 -14.81 -0.78 7.41
C LYS A 101 -15.91 0.27 7.44
N GLY A 102 -15.70 1.41 6.80
CA GLY A 102 -16.71 2.47 6.71
C GLY A 102 -16.40 3.44 5.58
N MET A 103 -17.46 4.03 5.03
CA MET A 103 -17.41 5.11 4.06
C MET A 103 -18.04 6.35 4.68
N HIS A 104 -17.31 7.44 4.76
CA HIS A 104 -17.74 8.62 5.52
C HIS A 104 -17.70 9.87 4.67
N GLU A 105 -18.61 10.79 4.94
CA GLU A 105 -18.49 12.16 4.45
C GLU A 105 -17.30 12.86 5.10
N ASP A 106 -16.66 13.78 4.38
CA ASP A 106 -15.63 14.62 4.97
C ASP A 106 -16.24 15.78 5.75
N PRO A 107 -16.18 15.81 7.11
CA PRO A 107 -16.77 16.92 7.90
C PRO A 107 -16.16 18.29 7.57
N ALA A 108 -14.93 18.33 7.05
CA ALA A 108 -14.28 19.58 6.64
C ALA A 108 -14.61 19.99 5.20
N GLY A 109 -15.31 19.13 4.43
CA GLY A 109 -15.75 19.42 3.08
C GLY A 109 -14.63 19.64 2.05
N LYS A 110 -13.40 19.16 2.31
CA LYS A 110 -12.26 19.31 1.40
C LYS A 110 -12.29 18.29 0.28
N VAL A 111 -12.78 17.08 0.56
CA VAL A 111 -12.89 15.98 -0.41
C VAL A 111 -14.25 16.07 -1.10
N LYS A 112 -14.38 17.03 -2.02
CA LYS A 112 -15.65 17.31 -2.69
C LYS A 112 -16.08 16.19 -3.63
N GLY A 113 -17.34 15.73 -3.44
CA GLY A 113 -17.95 14.70 -4.30
C GLY A 113 -17.36 13.31 -4.11
N ARG A 114 -16.61 13.09 -3.02
CA ARG A 114 -16.00 11.82 -2.66
C ARG A 114 -16.18 11.52 -1.18
N HIS A 115 -15.82 10.31 -0.78
CA HIS A 115 -15.87 9.88 0.61
C HIS A 115 -14.47 9.78 1.22
N LEU A 116 -14.44 9.55 2.52
CA LEU A 116 -13.27 9.12 3.27
C LEU A 116 -13.48 7.65 3.62
N ALA A 117 -12.64 6.74 3.12
CA ALA A 117 -12.77 5.32 3.39
C ALA A 117 -11.91 4.91 4.59
N GLN A 118 -12.55 4.37 5.61
CA GLN A 118 -11.90 3.88 6.80
C GLN A 118 -11.35 2.48 6.55
N SER A 119 -10.03 2.30 6.65
CA SER A 119 -9.44 0.97 6.63
C SER A 119 -9.50 0.28 7.98
N GLN A 120 -9.37 -1.05 7.97
CA GLN A 120 -9.25 -1.87 9.17
C GLN A 120 -8.11 -1.40 10.11
N GLU A 121 -7.01 -0.93 9.55
CA GLU A 121 -5.83 -0.54 10.35
C GLU A 121 -6.03 0.75 11.15
N MET A 122 -7.04 1.56 10.79
CA MET A 122 -7.29 2.83 11.48
C MET A 122 -7.68 2.66 12.96
N GLY A 123 -8.32 1.54 13.30
CA GLY A 123 -8.61 1.20 14.69
C GLY A 123 -7.45 0.54 15.43
N ARG A 124 -6.44 0.06 14.70
CA ARG A 124 -5.28 -0.65 15.26
C ARG A 124 -4.16 0.30 15.67
N ASP A 125 -3.49 0.92 14.71
CA ASP A 125 -2.45 1.93 14.91
C ASP A 125 -2.12 2.66 13.59
N GLN A 126 -1.53 3.84 13.70
CA GLN A 126 -1.25 4.68 12.55
C GLN A 126 0.03 4.29 11.81
N GLY A 127 0.95 3.60 12.47
CA GLY A 127 2.15 3.07 11.82
C GLY A 127 1.82 2.04 10.75
N HIS A 128 0.82 1.18 10.99
CA HIS A 128 0.33 0.22 10.01
C HIS A 128 -0.64 0.87 9.00
N ALA A 129 -1.49 1.80 9.45
CA ALA A 129 -2.37 2.52 8.53
C ALA A 129 -1.58 3.28 7.45
N THR A 130 -0.53 4.01 7.83
CA THR A 130 0.35 4.70 6.86
C THR A 130 1.21 3.75 6.03
N LEU A 131 1.61 2.58 6.58
CA LEU A 131 2.30 1.53 5.82
C LEU A 131 1.45 1.04 4.64
N ASN A 132 0.15 0.86 4.87
CA ASN A 132 -0.74 0.35 3.83
C ASN A 132 -0.94 1.31 2.68
N VAL A 133 -0.81 2.62 2.91
CA VAL A 133 -0.80 3.62 1.82
C VAL A 133 0.33 3.33 0.84
N GLY A 134 1.55 3.15 1.34
CA GLY A 134 2.70 2.80 0.51
C GLY A 134 2.54 1.46 -0.21
N LEU A 135 2.04 0.43 0.50
CA LEU A 135 1.83 -0.90 -0.08
C LEU A 135 0.79 -0.87 -1.22
N HIS A 136 -0.33 -0.17 -1.04
CA HIS A 136 -1.31 0.04 -2.11
C HIS A 136 -0.71 0.82 -3.27
N ALA A 137 0.04 1.90 -2.98
CA ALA A 137 0.67 2.70 -4.02
C ALA A 137 1.59 1.84 -4.92
N TYR A 138 2.43 1.00 -4.33
CA TYR A 138 3.33 0.11 -5.09
C TYR A 138 2.57 -0.99 -5.82
N PHE A 139 1.58 -1.62 -5.18
CA PHE A 139 0.77 -2.66 -5.81
C PHE A 139 0.01 -2.12 -7.03
N CYS A 140 -0.70 -1.01 -6.85
CA CYS A 140 -1.44 -0.34 -7.93
C CYS A 140 -0.50 0.17 -9.03
N ARG A 141 0.68 0.68 -8.68
CA ARG A 141 1.66 1.15 -9.68
C ARG A 141 2.23 0.01 -10.51
N THR A 142 2.53 -1.12 -9.87
CA THR A 142 3.00 -2.31 -10.60
C THR A 142 1.93 -2.78 -11.59
N ALA A 143 0.67 -2.85 -11.18
CA ALA A 143 -0.44 -3.19 -12.06
C ALA A 143 -0.62 -2.15 -13.19
N TYR A 144 -0.53 -0.85 -12.88
CA TYR A 144 -0.66 0.23 -13.85
C TYR A 144 0.40 0.18 -14.94
N ASN A 145 1.63 -0.19 -14.61
CA ASN A 145 2.72 -0.37 -15.57
C ASN A 145 2.45 -1.52 -16.56
N MET A 146 1.58 -2.46 -16.19
CA MET A 146 1.10 -3.53 -17.06
C MET A 146 -0.20 -3.18 -17.82
N GLY A 147 -0.69 -1.94 -17.69
CA GLY A 147 -1.93 -1.49 -18.32
C GLY A 147 -3.21 -1.78 -17.51
N ILE A 148 -3.09 -2.14 -16.23
CA ILE A 148 -4.22 -2.46 -15.34
C ILE A 148 -4.39 -1.34 -14.31
N ASP A 149 -5.39 -0.47 -14.50
CA ASP A 149 -5.63 0.68 -13.62
C ASP A 149 -6.40 0.31 -12.34
N LEU A 150 -5.68 -0.23 -11.35
CA LEU A 150 -6.25 -0.50 -10.02
C LEU A 150 -6.50 0.79 -9.22
N PHE A 151 -5.84 1.90 -9.56
CA PHE A 151 -6.14 3.19 -8.94
C PHE A 151 -7.58 3.65 -9.22
N ALA A 152 -8.14 3.26 -10.37
CA ALA A 152 -9.53 3.57 -10.74
C ALA A 152 -10.56 2.62 -10.09
N TYR A 153 -10.11 1.51 -9.49
CA TYR A 153 -11.02 0.50 -8.97
C TYR A 153 -12.02 1.07 -7.96
N ASN A 154 -13.27 0.63 -8.07
CA ASN A 154 -14.39 1.00 -7.19
C ASN A 154 -14.43 2.52 -6.91
N ASP A 155 -14.51 3.30 -7.97
CA ASP A 155 -14.54 4.77 -7.96
C ASP A 155 -13.33 5.39 -7.21
N ASN A 156 -12.14 4.83 -7.41
CA ASN A 156 -10.90 5.28 -6.80
C ASN A 156 -10.86 5.10 -5.26
N ILE A 157 -11.39 4.01 -4.75
CA ILE A 157 -11.46 3.69 -3.31
C ILE A 157 -10.09 3.80 -2.60
N ILE A 158 -8.99 3.55 -3.33
CA ILE A 158 -7.64 3.68 -2.79
C ILE A 158 -7.34 5.14 -2.43
N LEU A 159 -7.81 6.11 -3.23
CA LEU A 159 -7.69 7.52 -2.88
C LEU A 159 -8.47 7.84 -1.61
N ASP A 160 -9.68 7.33 -1.47
CA ASP A 160 -10.51 7.58 -0.28
C ASP A 160 -9.89 7.03 1.00
N LEU A 161 -9.25 5.84 0.93
CA LEU A 161 -8.46 5.26 2.02
C LEU A 161 -7.27 6.15 2.40
N CYS A 162 -6.58 6.69 1.41
CA CYS A 162 -5.42 7.55 1.63
C CYS A 162 -5.82 8.91 2.19
N GLU A 163 -6.89 9.51 1.69
CA GLU A 163 -7.42 10.78 2.21
C GLU A 163 -7.85 10.66 3.67
N TYR A 164 -8.51 9.56 4.05
CA TYR A 164 -8.87 9.30 5.45
C TYR A 164 -7.62 9.20 6.34
N THR A 165 -6.66 8.37 5.93
CA THR A 165 -5.42 8.15 6.67
C THR A 165 -4.59 9.42 6.79
N ALA A 166 -4.44 10.18 5.71
CA ALA A 166 -3.71 11.46 5.70
C ALA A 166 -4.38 12.49 6.60
N LYS A 167 -5.70 12.66 6.50
CA LYS A 167 -6.46 13.61 7.32
C LYS A 167 -6.19 13.44 8.79
N TYR A 168 -6.26 12.20 9.30
CA TYR A 168 -6.01 11.93 10.71
C TYR A 168 -4.56 12.20 11.11
N ASN A 169 -3.61 11.84 10.27
CA ASN A 169 -2.17 11.92 10.59
C ASN A 169 -1.54 13.31 10.34
N LEU A 170 -2.25 14.23 9.67
CA LEU A 170 -1.77 15.60 9.43
C LEU A 170 -1.84 16.48 10.67
N THR A 171 -2.74 16.20 11.57
CA THR A 171 -2.96 17.06 12.74
C THR A 171 -2.29 16.48 13.97
N SER A 172 -1.62 17.37 14.73
CA SER A 172 -1.06 17.05 16.04
C SER A 172 -2.08 17.11 17.18
N ALA A 173 -3.29 17.65 16.92
CA ALA A 173 -4.33 17.70 17.93
C ALA A 173 -4.78 16.29 18.32
N GLU A 174 -4.88 16.03 19.63
CA GLU A 174 -5.32 14.73 20.15
C GLU A 174 -6.79 14.47 19.80
N ASP A 175 -7.60 15.52 19.67
CA ASP A 175 -9.04 15.48 19.45
C ASP A 175 -9.45 15.80 18.01
N VAL A 176 -8.85 15.13 17.02
CA VAL A 176 -9.41 15.19 15.67
C VAL A 176 -10.62 14.31 15.60
N GLU A 177 -11.77 14.92 15.52
CA GLU A 177 -13.01 14.20 15.25
C GLU A 177 -12.94 13.58 13.85
N MET A 178 -12.80 12.27 13.83
CA MET A 178 -12.87 11.47 12.62
C MET A 178 -14.13 10.62 12.70
N PRO A 179 -14.97 10.62 11.66
CA PRO A 179 -16.04 9.65 11.59
C PRO A 179 -15.47 8.24 11.59
N PHE A 180 -16.04 7.33 12.37
CA PHE A 180 -15.52 5.98 12.54
C PHE A 180 -16.67 4.98 12.68
N GLU A 181 -16.62 3.93 11.88
CA GLU A 181 -17.51 2.79 12.01
C GLU A 181 -16.87 1.74 12.92
N PRO A 182 -17.44 1.43 14.08
CA PRO A 182 -16.90 0.40 14.95
C PRO A 182 -16.89 -0.98 14.29
N TYR A 183 -15.82 -1.73 14.49
CA TYR A 183 -15.71 -3.09 13.96
C TYR A 183 -15.06 -4.04 14.96
N TYR A 184 -15.42 -5.32 14.85
CA TYR A 184 -14.88 -6.37 15.70
C TYR A 184 -13.71 -7.10 15.01
N HIS A 185 -12.59 -7.23 15.73
CA HIS A 185 -11.47 -8.06 15.32
C HIS A 185 -11.44 -9.34 16.16
N PRO A 186 -11.42 -10.55 15.57
CA PRO A 186 -11.57 -11.81 16.31
C PRO A 186 -10.55 -12.02 17.44
N LYS A 187 -9.34 -11.48 17.28
CA LYS A 187 -8.27 -11.63 18.28
C LYS A 187 -8.17 -10.47 19.27
N TYR A 188 -8.54 -9.25 18.84
CA TYR A 188 -8.30 -8.03 19.63
C TYR A 188 -9.57 -7.35 20.13
N GLY A 189 -10.74 -7.88 19.77
CA GLY A 189 -12.03 -7.35 20.23
C GLY A 189 -12.52 -6.15 19.40
N TRP A 190 -13.36 -5.32 20.02
CA TRP A 190 -13.93 -4.15 19.39
C TRP A 190 -12.93 -3.02 19.23
N HIS A 191 -12.91 -2.44 18.06
CA HIS A 191 -12.30 -1.16 17.78
C HIS A 191 -13.43 -0.14 17.62
N GLU A 192 -13.50 0.81 18.53
CA GLU A 192 -14.64 1.75 18.64
C GLU A 192 -14.30 3.17 18.17
N LYS A 193 -13.02 3.45 17.92
CA LYS A 193 -12.51 4.75 17.47
C LYS A 193 -11.20 4.60 16.73
N VAL A 194 -10.80 5.67 16.04
CA VAL A 194 -9.46 5.74 15.45
C VAL A 194 -8.41 5.65 16.56
N SER A 195 -7.43 4.77 16.36
CA SER A 195 -6.30 4.64 17.29
C SER A 195 -5.34 5.81 17.15
N ALA A 196 -4.94 6.37 18.28
CA ALA A 196 -3.91 7.41 18.31
C ALA A 196 -2.48 6.85 18.36
N ASP A 197 -2.32 5.54 18.51
CA ASP A 197 -1.00 4.90 18.57
C ASP A 197 -0.25 5.10 17.25
N GLY A 198 0.97 5.61 17.34
CA GLY A 198 1.81 5.93 16.19
C GLY A 198 1.30 7.07 15.31
N LYS A 199 0.40 7.94 15.81
CA LYS A 199 -0.15 9.08 15.05
C LYS A 199 0.95 9.98 14.50
N GLY A 200 0.78 10.37 13.23
CA GLY A 200 1.73 11.22 12.52
C GLY A 200 3.01 10.50 12.06
N ARG A 201 3.05 9.17 12.20
CA ARG A 201 4.22 8.38 11.74
C ARG A 201 4.38 8.49 10.23
N ALA A 202 5.55 8.96 9.83
CA ALA A 202 5.94 9.04 8.43
C ALA A 202 6.24 7.65 7.87
N ARG A 203 5.72 7.40 6.66
CA ARG A 203 6.05 6.23 5.85
C ARG A 203 6.05 6.63 4.38
N PRO A 204 6.94 6.11 3.53
CA PRO A 204 7.00 6.47 2.12
C PRO A 204 5.84 5.87 1.31
N GLY A 205 5.63 6.41 0.11
CA GLY A 205 4.56 6.03 -0.81
C GLY A 205 3.56 7.15 -1.11
N TRP A 206 3.59 8.22 -0.35
CA TRP A 206 2.67 9.35 -0.52
C TRP A 206 2.92 10.14 -1.79
N GLU A 207 4.19 10.35 -2.17
CA GLU A 207 4.52 11.03 -3.43
C GLU A 207 4.03 10.25 -4.64
N LEU A 208 4.23 8.93 -4.66
CA LEU A 208 3.71 8.08 -5.73
C LEU A 208 2.20 8.22 -5.85
N LEU A 209 1.49 8.06 -4.75
CA LEU A 209 0.04 8.06 -4.71
C LEU A 209 -0.53 9.42 -5.07
N TYR A 210 -0.07 10.49 -4.39
CA TYR A 210 -0.53 11.85 -4.65
C TYR A 210 -0.29 12.26 -6.11
N ASN A 211 0.92 12.06 -6.62
CA ASN A 211 1.22 12.47 -8.00
C ASN A 211 0.43 11.64 -9.03
N HIS A 212 0.19 10.36 -8.78
CA HIS A 212 -0.66 9.58 -9.66
C HIS A 212 -2.09 10.18 -9.74
N TYR A 213 -2.75 10.37 -8.59
CA TYR A 213 -4.11 10.91 -8.60
C TYR A 213 -4.17 12.36 -9.09
N ALA A 214 -3.30 13.23 -8.59
CA ALA A 214 -3.35 14.64 -8.92
C ALA A 214 -2.86 14.95 -10.34
N LYS A 215 -1.77 14.30 -10.80
CA LYS A 215 -1.11 14.64 -12.07
C LYS A 215 -1.52 13.73 -13.21
N VAL A 216 -1.66 12.43 -12.98
CA VAL A 216 -2.05 11.51 -14.04
C VAL A 216 -3.57 11.49 -14.22
N LYS A 217 -4.34 11.46 -13.12
CA LYS A 217 -5.80 11.38 -13.17
C LYS A 217 -6.50 12.75 -13.04
N GLY A 218 -5.80 13.83 -12.72
CA GLY A 218 -6.38 15.17 -12.55
C GLY A 218 -7.36 15.29 -11.37
N MET A 219 -7.22 14.44 -10.36
CA MET A 219 -8.14 14.36 -9.23
C MET A 219 -7.66 15.22 -8.05
N ASN A 220 -8.61 15.75 -7.26
CA ASN A 220 -8.31 16.46 -6.04
C ASN A 220 -7.98 15.46 -4.90
N ALA A 221 -6.80 15.62 -4.30
CA ALA A 221 -6.29 14.79 -3.21
C ALA A 221 -5.71 15.66 -2.08
N PRO A 222 -6.54 16.49 -1.40
CA PRO A 222 -6.05 17.58 -0.55
C PRO A 222 -5.29 17.10 0.69
N TYR A 223 -5.71 16.01 1.30
CA TYR A 223 -5.03 15.49 2.48
C TYR A 223 -3.78 14.71 2.11
N SER A 224 -3.83 13.89 1.07
CA SER A 224 -2.65 13.17 0.54
C SER A 224 -1.60 14.15 0.04
N GLN A 225 -2.00 15.24 -0.61
CA GLN A 225 -1.09 16.31 -1.01
C GLN A 225 -0.38 16.91 0.21
N ALA A 226 -1.14 17.35 1.20
CA ALA A 226 -0.58 17.99 2.39
C ALA A 226 0.33 17.02 3.17
N PHE A 227 0.00 15.72 3.18
CA PHE A 227 0.86 14.72 3.84
C PHE A 227 2.14 14.48 3.05
N ALA A 228 2.07 14.33 1.72
CA ALA A 228 3.25 14.22 0.87
C ALA A 228 4.18 15.45 1.03
N GLU A 229 3.62 16.65 1.02
CA GLU A 229 4.38 17.90 1.22
C GLU A 229 5.06 17.97 2.60
N LYS A 230 4.37 17.51 3.65
CA LYS A 230 4.92 17.44 5.02
C LYS A 230 6.10 16.46 5.12
N GLU A 231 6.06 15.37 4.39
CA GLU A 231 7.06 14.30 4.47
C GLU A 231 8.26 14.52 3.52
N ARG A 232 8.24 15.55 2.67
CA ARG A 232 9.34 15.87 1.75
C ARG A 232 10.63 16.26 2.46
N PRO A 233 11.79 15.75 2.03
CA PRO A 233 11.95 14.70 1.02
C PRO A 233 11.55 13.35 1.58
N GLU A 234 10.65 12.65 0.87
CA GLU A 234 10.13 11.37 1.31
C GLU A 234 11.26 10.36 1.45
N GLY A 235 11.36 9.77 2.63
CA GLY A 235 12.33 8.74 2.93
C GLY A 235 13.75 9.17 3.20
N TYR A 236 14.03 10.47 3.27
CA TYR A 236 15.38 10.96 3.53
C TYR A 236 15.54 11.44 4.98
N GLY A 237 16.63 11.04 5.67
CA GLY A 237 17.00 11.53 6.99
C GLY A 237 16.62 10.61 8.17
N GLU A 238 16.71 11.16 9.39
CA GLU A 238 16.53 10.45 10.67
C GLU A 238 15.13 9.84 10.91
N ARG A 239 14.21 10.05 10.00
CA ARG A 239 12.80 9.60 10.13
C ARG A 239 12.56 8.14 9.82
N GLY A 240 13.60 7.32 9.76
CA GLY A 240 13.46 5.87 9.94
C GLY A 240 12.73 5.11 8.84
N THR A 241 12.88 5.51 7.59
CA THR A 241 12.34 4.72 6.46
C THR A 241 12.94 3.34 6.35
N ALA A 242 14.14 3.13 6.88
CA ALA A 242 14.76 1.82 6.99
C ALA A 242 13.90 0.80 7.77
N GLU A 243 13.09 1.23 8.73
CA GLU A 243 12.20 0.35 9.48
C GLU A 243 11.10 -0.27 8.63
N ALA A 244 10.72 0.38 7.52
CA ALA A 244 9.69 -0.10 6.63
C ALA A 244 10.23 -0.88 5.42
N GLY A 245 11.56 -1.00 5.29
CA GLY A 245 12.17 -1.62 4.11
C GLY A 245 11.98 -0.79 2.82
N ASP A 246 11.58 0.47 2.94
CA ASP A 246 11.44 1.37 1.81
C ASP A 246 12.67 2.27 1.69
N LEU A 247 13.22 2.37 0.49
CA LEU A 247 14.38 3.22 0.22
C LEU A 247 14.04 4.72 0.24
N GLY A 248 12.76 5.06 0.14
CA GLY A 248 12.26 6.40 0.34
C GLY A 248 12.67 7.43 -0.71
N PHE A 249 12.87 7.01 -1.95
CA PHE A 249 13.18 7.91 -3.05
C PHE A 249 11.93 8.48 -3.75
N GLY A 250 10.76 8.45 -3.10
CA GLY A 250 9.49 8.86 -3.70
C GLY A 250 9.51 10.28 -4.24
N THR A 251 10.04 11.23 -3.48
CA THR A 251 10.16 12.63 -3.94
C THR A 251 11.03 12.75 -5.20
N LEU A 252 12.15 12.03 -5.26
CA LEU A 252 13.01 12.04 -6.45
C LEU A 252 12.33 11.39 -7.65
N LEU A 253 11.67 10.25 -7.44
CA LEU A 253 11.11 9.45 -8.53
C LEU A 253 9.77 10.00 -9.07
N TYR A 254 8.93 10.57 -8.21
CA TYR A 254 7.55 10.91 -8.59
C TYR A 254 7.28 12.41 -8.65
N LEU A 255 7.99 13.24 -7.89
CA LEU A 255 7.87 14.69 -8.01
C LEU A 255 8.54 15.21 -9.29
N SER A 256 9.68 14.63 -9.67
CA SER A 256 10.42 15.05 -10.86
C SER A 256 9.78 14.65 -12.18
N LEU A 257 8.86 13.68 -12.22
CA LEU A 257 8.09 13.29 -13.40
C LEU A 257 7.19 14.42 -13.95
N ILE A 258 7.11 15.56 -13.25
CA ILE A 258 6.42 16.77 -13.70
C ILE A 258 7.26 17.55 -14.74
N HIS A 259 8.53 17.22 -14.90
CA HIS A 259 9.48 17.93 -15.74
C HIS A 259 10.09 17.10 -16.88
N ILE A 260 9.60 15.90 -17.12
CA ILE A 260 10.00 15.07 -18.28
C ILE A 260 8.91 15.05 -19.33
#